data_c0e036eb8178ed4c6b27cd88ac39d10b
#
_entry.id   c0e036eb8178ed4c6b27cd88ac39d10b
#
_cell.length_a   1.000
_cell.length_b   1.000
_cell.length_c   1.000
_cell.angle_alpha   90.00
_cell.angle_beta   90.00
_cell.angle_gamma   90.00
#
_symmetry.space_group_name_H-M   'P 1'
#
loop_
_entity.id
_entity.type
_entity.pdbx_description
1 polymer ?
#
loop_
_entity_poly.entity_id
_entity_poly.type
_entity_poly.pdbx_seq_one_letter_code
_entity_poly.pdbx_strand_id
1 'polypeptide(L)'
;MLEIKTNESEAAAKIIVVGVGGGGNNAVNRMIDEQIAGVEFIAVNTDKQALQLCKAPTLMQIGDKITKGLGAGARPEIGEKAAEESAEEISAALKGADMVFVTCGMGGGTGTGATPVIARIAKEQGALTVGVVTKPFRFESKTRMNKIGRAHV
;
A
#
# COMPACT_ATOMS: atom_id res chain seq x y z
N MET A 1 26.63 -9.95 41.77
CA MET A 1 25.88 -10.63 40.68
C MET A 1 25.28 -9.57 39.79
N LEU A 2 25.75 -9.45 38.56
CA LEU A 2 25.22 -8.50 37.59
C LEU A 2 23.91 -9.09 37.06
N GLU A 3 22.78 -8.58 37.51
CA GLU A 3 21.51 -8.84 36.83
C GLU A 3 21.51 -8.02 35.54
N ILE A 4 21.60 -8.71 34.40
CA ILE A 4 21.28 -8.12 33.12
C ILE A 4 19.75 -7.97 33.11
N LYS A 5 19.27 -6.79 33.47
CA LYS A 5 17.88 -6.44 33.16
C LYS A 5 17.82 -6.27 31.66
N THR A 6 17.42 -7.33 30.95
CA THR A 6 16.90 -7.21 29.61
C THR A 6 15.66 -6.33 29.73
N ASN A 7 15.77 -5.12 29.24
CA ASN A 7 14.63 -4.24 29.08
C ASN A 7 13.74 -4.90 28.02
N GLU A 8 12.78 -5.71 28.44
CA GLU A 8 11.73 -6.27 27.56
C GLU A 8 10.82 -5.16 26.96
N SER A 9 11.16 -3.91 27.22
CA SER A 9 10.45 -2.74 26.72
C SER A 9 11.17 -2.02 25.58
N GLU A 10 12.14 -2.61 24.92
CA GLU A 10 12.50 -2.14 23.59
C GLU A 10 11.32 -2.47 22.68
N ALA A 11 10.47 -1.47 22.50
CA ALA A 11 9.33 -1.57 21.61
C ALA A 11 9.81 -2.07 20.25
N ALA A 12 9.32 -3.24 19.83
CA ALA A 12 9.63 -3.76 18.51
C ALA A 12 9.29 -2.68 17.46
N ALA A 13 10.10 -2.56 16.41
CA ALA A 13 9.87 -1.62 15.33
C ALA A 13 8.45 -1.81 14.77
N LYS A 14 7.72 -0.73 14.58
CA LYS A 14 6.41 -0.76 13.95
C LYS A 14 6.58 -0.82 12.45
N ILE A 15 6.27 -1.97 11.87
CA ILE A 15 6.36 -2.23 10.43
C ILE A 15 4.96 -2.36 9.86
N ILE A 16 4.66 -1.58 8.84
CA ILE A 16 3.39 -1.63 8.12
C ILE A 16 3.62 -2.10 6.69
N VAL A 17 2.81 -3.03 6.23
CA VAL A 17 2.75 -3.47 4.83
C VAL A 17 1.44 -2.96 4.24
N VAL A 18 1.54 -2.12 3.22
CA VAL A 18 0.39 -1.52 2.53
C VAL A 18 0.26 -2.15 1.15
N GLY A 19 -0.80 -2.90 0.93
CA GLY A 19 -1.14 -3.45 -0.38
C GLY A 19 -2.11 -2.53 -1.11
N VAL A 20 -1.72 -2.04 -2.27
CA VAL A 20 -2.44 -1.00 -3.02
C VAL A 20 -3.01 -1.55 -4.31
N GLY A 21 -4.32 -1.39 -4.49
CA GLY A 21 -5.04 -1.90 -5.65
C GLY A 21 -5.22 -3.43 -5.63
N GLY A 22 -5.75 -3.99 -6.71
CA GLY A 22 -6.05 -5.42 -6.77
C GLY A 22 -4.82 -6.32 -6.59
N GLY A 23 -3.73 -6.02 -7.28
CA GLY A 23 -2.47 -6.77 -7.17
C GLY A 23 -1.84 -6.66 -5.79
N GLY A 24 -1.83 -5.46 -5.21
CA GLY A 24 -1.32 -5.24 -3.84
C GLY A 24 -2.17 -5.92 -2.78
N ASN A 25 -3.49 -5.89 -2.93
CA ASN A 25 -4.41 -6.60 -2.03
C ASN A 25 -4.19 -8.12 -2.09
N ASN A 26 -3.98 -8.68 -3.28
CA ASN A 26 -3.66 -10.10 -3.45
C ASN A 26 -2.32 -10.46 -2.79
N ALA A 27 -1.31 -9.61 -2.93
CA ALA A 27 -0.02 -9.82 -2.27
C ALA A 27 -0.16 -9.86 -0.75
N VAL A 28 -0.92 -8.94 -0.17
CA VAL A 28 -1.21 -8.92 1.27
C VAL A 28 -1.95 -10.18 1.70
N ASN A 29 -2.96 -10.63 0.94
CA ASN A 29 -3.67 -11.86 1.23
C ASN A 29 -2.72 -13.07 1.28
N ARG A 30 -1.79 -13.17 0.35
CA ARG A 30 -0.78 -14.23 0.34
C ARG A 30 0.14 -14.16 1.54
N MET A 31 0.60 -12.97 1.92
CA MET A 31 1.44 -12.80 3.11
C MET A 31 0.72 -13.24 4.38
N ILE A 32 -0.57 -12.94 4.50
CA ILE A 32 -1.41 -13.37 5.62
C ILE A 32 -1.57 -14.89 5.61
N ASP A 33 -1.84 -15.50 4.47
CA ASP A 33 -1.97 -16.95 4.31
C ASP A 33 -0.65 -17.69 4.64
N GLU A 34 0.49 -17.10 4.33
CA GLU A 34 1.83 -17.60 4.69
C GLU A 34 2.20 -17.30 6.15
N GLN A 35 1.30 -16.74 6.93
CA GLN A 35 1.47 -16.45 8.35
C GLN A 35 2.68 -15.54 8.66
N ILE A 36 2.96 -14.58 7.79
CA ILE A 36 3.98 -13.57 8.05
C ILE A 36 3.56 -12.76 9.28
N ALA A 37 4.41 -12.76 10.31
CA ALA A 37 4.15 -12.13 11.59
C ALA A 37 5.06 -10.92 11.84
N GLY A 38 4.74 -10.13 12.87
CA GLY A 38 5.54 -8.98 13.28
C GLY A 38 5.31 -7.71 12.45
N VAL A 39 4.31 -7.73 11.58
CA VAL A 39 3.93 -6.59 10.74
C VAL A 39 2.42 -6.34 10.82
N GLU A 40 2.02 -5.10 10.57
CA GLU A 40 0.62 -4.72 10.39
C GLU A 40 0.29 -4.67 8.91
N PHE A 41 -0.87 -5.19 8.52
CA PHE A 41 -1.32 -5.18 7.13
C PHE A 41 -2.44 -4.18 6.92
N ILE A 42 -2.30 -3.37 5.87
CA ILE A 42 -3.31 -2.43 5.40
C ILE A 42 -3.56 -2.73 3.93
N ALA A 43 -4.83 -2.93 3.56
CA ALA A 43 -5.24 -3.00 2.17
C ALA A 43 -5.90 -1.69 1.76
N VAL A 44 -5.45 -1.13 0.63
CA VAL A 44 -5.93 0.13 0.07
C VAL A 44 -6.48 -0.13 -1.32
N ASN A 45 -7.69 0.32 -1.58
CA ASN A 45 -8.27 0.23 -2.93
C ASN A 45 -9.30 1.34 -3.16
N THR A 46 -9.54 1.65 -4.43
CA THR A 46 -10.65 2.49 -4.90
C THR A 46 -11.91 1.67 -5.19
N ASP A 47 -11.76 0.36 -5.37
CA ASP A 47 -12.85 -0.57 -5.60
C ASP A 47 -13.29 -1.18 -4.27
N LYS A 48 -14.47 -0.77 -3.82
CA LYS A 48 -15.03 -1.21 -2.54
C LYS A 48 -15.32 -2.70 -2.50
N GLN A 49 -15.80 -3.28 -3.60
CA GLN A 49 -16.12 -4.71 -3.64
C GLN A 49 -14.86 -5.56 -3.59
N ALA A 50 -13.83 -5.19 -4.35
CA ALA A 50 -12.54 -5.86 -4.31
C ALA A 50 -11.90 -5.77 -2.92
N LEU A 51 -12.00 -4.62 -2.27
CA LEU A 51 -11.45 -4.39 -0.94
C LEU A 51 -12.08 -5.29 0.12
N GLN A 52 -13.39 -5.52 0.04
CA GLN A 52 -14.10 -6.38 1.00
C GLN A 52 -13.66 -7.84 0.95
N LEU A 53 -13.05 -8.29 -0.15
CA LEU A 53 -12.51 -9.64 -0.30
C LEU A 53 -11.09 -9.78 0.28
N CYS A 54 -10.48 -8.69 0.70
CA CYS A 54 -9.13 -8.71 1.27
C CYS A 54 -9.18 -9.15 2.73
N LYS A 55 -8.21 -9.98 3.13
CA LYS A 55 -8.08 -10.54 4.48
C LYS A 55 -7.36 -9.61 5.46
N ALA A 56 -6.84 -8.48 5.01
CA ALA A 56 -6.13 -7.53 5.87
C ALA A 56 -7.01 -7.06 7.03
N PRO A 57 -6.46 -6.92 8.24
CA PRO A 57 -7.21 -6.40 9.38
C PRO A 57 -7.70 -4.96 9.19
N THR A 58 -6.95 -4.16 8.42
CA THR A 58 -7.31 -2.78 8.10
C THR A 58 -7.57 -2.67 6.62
N LEU A 59 -8.79 -2.27 6.29
CA LEU A 59 -9.25 -2.01 4.92
C LEU A 59 -9.49 -0.52 4.75
N MET A 60 -8.86 0.08 3.77
CA MET A 60 -8.98 1.51 3.50
C MET A 60 -9.46 1.74 2.07
N GLN A 61 -10.69 2.22 1.94
CA GLN A 61 -11.18 2.72 0.67
C GLN A 61 -10.68 4.15 0.47
N ILE A 62 -10.07 4.41 -0.67
CA ILE A 62 -9.60 5.74 -1.04
C ILE A 62 -10.39 6.31 -2.20
N GLY A 63 -10.47 7.63 -2.26
CA GLY A 63 -11.07 8.34 -3.38
C GLY A 63 -12.57 8.09 -3.55
N ASP A 64 -13.32 8.01 -2.46
CA ASP A 64 -14.77 7.77 -2.51
C ASP A 64 -15.51 8.82 -3.35
N LYS A 65 -15.15 10.07 -3.25
CA LYS A 65 -15.78 11.16 -4.02
C LYS A 65 -15.48 11.05 -5.51
N ILE A 66 -14.24 10.72 -5.87
CA ILE A 66 -13.83 10.66 -7.28
C ILE A 66 -14.24 9.37 -7.97
N THR A 67 -14.28 8.23 -7.25
CA THR A 67 -14.56 6.92 -7.84
C THR A 67 -15.90 6.32 -7.44
N LYS A 68 -16.53 6.80 -6.37
CA LYS A 68 -17.76 6.25 -5.79
C LYS A 68 -17.65 4.75 -5.47
N GLY A 69 -16.44 4.28 -5.15
CA GLY A 69 -16.19 2.88 -4.84
C GLY A 69 -16.14 1.96 -6.06
N LEU A 70 -16.12 2.50 -7.27
CA LEU A 70 -16.16 1.72 -8.52
C LEU A 70 -14.78 1.44 -9.13
N GLY A 71 -13.72 1.87 -8.47
CA GLY A 71 -12.36 1.68 -8.95
C GLY A 71 -11.87 2.82 -9.85
N ALA A 72 -10.60 2.71 -10.28
CA ALA A 72 -9.93 3.74 -11.07
C ALA A 72 -10.03 3.55 -12.59
N GLY A 73 -10.68 2.47 -13.06
CA GLY A 73 -10.85 2.19 -14.49
C GLY A 73 -9.54 2.07 -15.25
N ALA A 74 -8.51 1.47 -14.67
CA ALA A 74 -7.16 1.35 -15.21
C ALA A 74 -6.47 2.69 -15.53
N ARG A 75 -6.91 3.78 -14.91
CA ARG A 75 -6.39 5.14 -15.10
C ARG A 75 -5.56 5.58 -13.90
N PRO A 76 -4.21 5.63 -14.03
CA PRO A 76 -3.33 6.00 -12.92
C PRO A 76 -3.61 7.40 -12.35
N GLU A 77 -4.01 8.36 -13.19
CA GLU A 77 -4.36 9.71 -12.76
C GLU A 77 -5.56 9.73 -11.81
N ILE A 78 -6.48 8.76 -11.94
CA ILE A 78 -7.60 8.61 -11.00
C ILE A 78 -7.12 7.99 -9.70
N GLY A 79 -6.25 6.98 -9.75
CA GLY A 79 -5.63 6.39 -8.57
C GLY A 79 -4.82 7.41 -7.76
N GLU A 80 -4.06 8.26 -8.43
CA GLU A 80 -3.30 9.34 -7.81
C GLU A 80 -4.22 10.33 -7.08
N LYS A 81 -5.25 10.83 -7.78
CA LYS A 81 -6.23 11.76 -7.19
C LYS A 81 -7.01 11.13 -6.04
N ALA A 82 -7.32 9.84 -6.15
CA ALA A 82 -7.98 9.10 -5.07
C ALA A 82 -7.12 9.05 -3.79
N ALA A 83 -5.82 8.82 -3.93
CA ALA A 83 -4.90 8.85 -2.81
C ALA A 83 -4.72 10.26 -2.24
N GLU A 84 -4.66 11.27 -3.08
CA GLU A 84 -4.60 12.68 -2.65
C GLU A 84 -5.87 13.10 -1.91
N GLU A 85 -7.04 12.69 -2.38
CA GLU A 85 -8.32 12.93 -1.69
C GLU A 85 -8.32 12.34 -0.28
N SER A 86 -7.73 11.17 -0.10
CA SER A 86 -7.69 10.42 1.16
C SER A 86 -6.35 10.57 1.91
N ALA A 87 -5.55 11.58 1.58
CA ALA A 87 -4.20 11.75 2.12
C ALA A 87 -4.18 11.84 3.66
N GLU A 88 -5.15 12.49 4.28
CA GLU A 88 -5.23 12.60 5.74
C GLU A 88 -5.49 11.24 6.40
N GLU A 89 -6.37 10.42 5.83
CA GLU A 89 -6.65 9.07 6.32
C GLU A 89 -5.42 8.17 6.17
N ILE A 90 -4.75 8.25 5.02
CA ILE A 90 -3.50 7.51 4.77
C ILE A 90 -2.43 7.93 5.78
N SER A 91 -2.25 9.22 5.98
CA SER A 91 -1.30 9.77 6.95
C SER A 91 -1.58 9.28 8.37
N ALA A 92 -2.84 9.29 8.79
CA ALA A 92 -3.26 8.79 10.11
C ALA A 92 -2.98 7.29 10.26
N ALA A 93 -3.24 6.49 9.23
CA ALA A 93 -3.02 5.05 9.26
C ALA A 93 -1.53 4.67 9.34
N LEU A 94 -0.65 5.48 8.78
CA LEU A 94 0.80 5.24 8.77
C LEU A 94 1.53 5.87 9.97
N LYS A 95 0.82 6.60 10.82
CA LYS A 95 1.43 7.32 11.94
C LYS A 95 2.18 6.39 12.88
N GLY A 96 3.40 6.79 13.22
CA GLY A 96 4.26 6.06 14.15
C GLY A 96 4.96 4.84 13.55
N ALA A 97 4.80 4.57 12.26
CA ALA A 97 5.54 3.51 11.60
C ALA A 97 7.03 3.84 11.50
N ASP A 98 7.87 2.87 11.84
CA ASP A 98 9.31 2.94 11.65
C ASP A 98 9.68 2.55 10.21
N MET A 99 8.95 1.61 9.65
CA MET A 99 9.16 1.09 8.31
C MET A 99 7.82 0.83 7.62
N VAL A 100 7.71 1.24 6.36
CA VAL A 100 6.53 1.04 5.52
C VAL A 100 6.93 0.35 4.22
N PHE A 101 6.37 -0.82 3.98
CA PHE A 101 6.41 -1.49 2.69
C PHE A 101 5.14 -1.15 1.91
N VAL A 102 5.30 -0.64 0.71
CA VAL A 102 4.17 -0.39 -0.19
C VAL A 102 4.27 -1.34 -1.38
N THR A 103 3.27 -2.17 -1.57
CA THR A 103 3.27 -3.16 -2.65
C THR A 103 2.08 -2.98 -3.59
N CYS A 104 2.34 -3.10 -4.88
CA CYS A 104 1.31 -3.06 -5.92
C CYS A 104 1.76 -3.79 -7.19
N GLY A 105 0.80 -4.09 -8.05
CA GLY A 105 1.08 -4.44 -9.44
C GLY A 105 1.07 -3.17 -10.30
N MET A 106 2.19 -2.85 -10.93
CA MET A 106 2.27 -1.71 -11.84
C MET A 106 1.58 -2.01 -13.17
N GLY A 107 0.95 -1.00 -13.75
CA GLY A 107 0.25 -1.09 -15.03
C GLY A 107 -1.26 -0.95 -14.94
N GLY A 108 -1.86 -1.07 -13.76
CA GLY A 108 -3.26 -0.79 -13.51
C GLY A 108 -3.52 0.69 -13.21
N GLY A 109 -4.66 0.99 -12.61
CA GLY A 109 -5.06 2.34 -12.22
C GLY A 109 -4.69 2.68 -10.78
N THR A 110 -5.33 2.02 -9.83
CA THR A 110 -5.17 2.34 -8.40
C THR A 110 -3.74 2.11 -7.90
N GLY A 111 -3.19 0.93 -8.11
CA GLY A 111 -1.83 0.61 -7.64
C GLY A 111 -0.78 1.54 -8.24
N THR A 112 -0.83 1.74 -9.56
CA THR A 112 0.11 2.60 -10.29
C THR A 112 0.05 4.06 -9.83
N GLY A 113 -1.16 4.60 -9.64
CA GLY A 113 -1.34 6.01 -9.31
C GLY A 113 -1.23 6.33 -7.83
N ALA A 114 -1.78 5.48 -6.97
CA ALA A 114 -1.83 5.73 -5.53
C ALA A 114 -0.52 5.39 -4.80
N THR A 115 0.22 4.39 -5.26
CA THR A 115 1.46 3.95 -4.60
C THR A 115 2.48 5.07 -4.41
N PRO A 116 2.79 5.92 -5.41
CA PRO A 116 3.70 7.04 -5.22
C PRO A 116 3.24 8.02 -4.14
N VAL A 117 1.95 8.29 -4.07
CA VAL A 117 1.37 9.20 -3.06
C VAL A 117 1.52 8.63 -1.66
N ILE A 118 1.18 7.35 -1.49
CA ILE A 118 1.31 6.66 -0.20
C ILE A 118 2.76 6.60 0.25
N ALA A 119 3.69 6.26 -0.66
CA ALA A 119 5.12 6.23 -0.36
C ALA A 119 5.65 7.60 0.05
N ARG A 120 5.23 8.66 -0.62
CA ARG A 120 5.58 10.03 -0.25
C ARG A 120 5.11 10.38 1.16
N ILE A 121 3.87 10.07 1.50
CA ILE A 121 3.32 10.31 2.84
C ILE A 121 4.12 9.56 3.91
N ALA A 122 4.45 8.30 3.68
CA ALA A 122 5.27 7.52 4.59
C ALA A 122 6.67 8.14 4.80
N LYS A 123 7.31 8.57 3.72
CA LYS A 123 8.62 9.25 3.77
C LYS A 123 8.56 10.58 4.52
N GLU A 124 7.54 11.38 4.29
CA GLU A 124 7.34 12.66 4.98
C GLU A 124 7.16 12.49 6.49
N GLN A 125 6.64 11.34 6.92
CA GLN A 125 6.54 11.00 8.35
C GLN A 125 7.85 10.45 8.94
N GLY A 126 8.89 10.32 8.16
CA GLY A 126 10.19 9.82 8.60
C GLY A 126 10.32 8.29 8.61
N ALA A 127 9.35 7.54 8.09
CA ALA A 127 9.44 6.10 7.97
C ALA A 127 10.42 5.69 6.88
N LEU A 128 11.18 4.62 7.14
CA LEU A 128 11.92 3.95 6.07
C LEU A 128 10.91 3.31 5.12
N THR A 129 10.89 3.77 3.87
CA THR A 129 9.86 3.38 2.90
C THR A 129 10.47 2.53 1.79
N VAL A 130 9.89 1.36 1.59
CA VAL A 130 10.32 0.38 0.57
C VAL A 130 9.14 0.06 -0.34
N GLY A 131 9.30 0.28 -1.64
CA GLY A 131 8.35 -0.16 -2.65
C GLY A 131 8.71 -1.54 -3.20
N VAL A 132 7.74 -2.43 -3.21
CA VAL A 132 7.86 -3.77 -3.81
C VAL A 132 6.76 -3.89 -4.86
N VAL A 133 7.15 -3.85 -6.14
CA VAL A 133 6.21 -3.78 -7.24
C VAL A 133 6.46 -4.86 -8.28
N THR A 134 5.41 -5.33 -8.93
CA THR A 134 5.53 -6.18 -10.11
C THR A 134 5.40 -5.34 -11.37
N LYS A 135 6.16 -5.73 -12.40
CA LYS A 135 6.05 -5.14 -13.74
C LYS A 135 5.10 -5.96 -14.60
N PRO A 136 4.39 -5.34 -15.55
CA PRO A 136 3.66 -6.07 -16.57
C PRO A 136 4.60 -6.97 -17.38
N PHE A 137 4.11 -8.14 -17.78
CA PHE A 137 4.84 -9.01 -18.69
C PHE A 137 4.91 -8.42 -20.11
N ARG A 138 5.88 -8.83 -20.91
CA ARG A 138 6.05 -8.33 -22.29
C ARG A 138 4.82 -8.58 -23.19
N PHE A 139 4.04 -9.61 -22.92
CA PHE A 139 2.81 -9.90 -23.65
C PHE A 139 1.60 -9.05 -23.21
N GLU A 140 1.73 -8.29 -22.12
CA GLU A 140 0.71 -7.34 -21.71
C GLU A 140 0.76 -6.09 -22.60
N SER A 141 -0.30 -5.29 -22.59
CA SER A 141 -0.40 -4.12 -23.47
C SER A 141 0.72 -3.11 -23.24
N LYS A 142 1.15 -2.45 -24.32
CA LYS A 142 2.14 -1.35 -24.25
C LYS A 142 1.68 -0.24 -23.30
N THR A 143 0.38 -0.01 -23.20
CA THR A 143 -0.21 0.98 -22.29
C THR A 143 0.14 0.68 -20.84
N ARG A 144 0.09 -0.60 -20.42
CA ARG A 144 0.50 -1.01 -19.06
C ARG A 144 2.00 -0.81 -18.85
N MET A 145 2.82 -1.17 -19.83
CA MET A 145 4.29 -0.99 -19.76
C MET A 145 4.69 0.47 -19.60
N ASN A 146 4.03 1.38 -20.30
CA ASN A 146 4.32 2.81 -20.25
C ASN A 146 4.02 3.46 -18.88
N LYS A 147 3.24 2.80 -18.04
CA LYS A 147 2.92 3.28 -16.69
C LYS A 147 3.99 2.97 -15.64
N ILE A 148 4.99 2.16 -15.97
CA ILE A 148 6.05 1.73 -15.02
C ILE A 148 6.85 2.93 -14.50
N GLY A 149 7.01 3.98 -15.30
CA GLY A 149 7.73 5.18 -14.89
C GLY A 149 7.25 5.80 -13.57
N ARG A 150 6.01 5.55 -13.18
CA ARG A 150 5.44 5.99 -11.90
C ARG A 150 6.00 5.24 -10.68
N ALA A 151 6.74 4.15 -10.88
CA ALA A 151 7.44 3.46 -9.80
C ALA A 151 8.67 4.21 -9.27
N HIS A 152 9.16 5.20 -10.02
CA HIS A 152 10.27 6.05 -9.62
C HIS A 152 9.75 7.22 -8.78
N VAL A 153 9.78 7.06 -7.48
CA VAL A 153 9.26 8.04 -6.52
C VAL A 153 10.39 8.57 -5.64
#